data_a8c9f7cb15391abd8192217aa3ff4071
#
_entry.id   a8c9f7cb15391abd8192217aa3ff4071
#
_cell.length_a   1.000
_cell.length_b   1.000
_cell.length_c   1.000
_cell.angle_alpha   90.00
_cell.angle_beta   90.00
_cell.angle_gamma   90.00
#
_symmetry.space_group_name_H-M   'P 1'
#
loop_
_entity.id
_entity.type
_entity.pdbx_description
1 polymer ?
#
loop_
_entity_poly.entity_id
_entity_poly.type
_entity_poly.pdbx_seq_one_letter_code
_entity_poly.pdbx_strand_id
1 'polypeptide(L)'
;VSSIIKGKKQYFEGASPDRLMDVLKEREEKLQSIIPSLNEKLKASKEKQEVTVYYGVKGIRSAMDKILEELNPNGEYFDFGVSGLFREIMGPYWDLWQKKKKKYGIKSYVIFTEELKDKNPKLLKDYFGQARFHPKAYSSITDTISYKGTVILVVWTAKPPVAIVIKNNDNAESYKNQFKLMWKLAKK
;
A
#
# COMPACT_ATOMS: atom_id res chain seq x y z
N VAL A 1 5.70 -53.45 -0.24
CA VAL A 1 5.86 -54.75 -0.88
C VAL A 1 7.34 -54.96 -1.05
N SER A 2 7.89 -55.99 -0.40
CA SER A 2 9.25 -56.45 -0.63
C SER A 2 9.25 -57.61 -1.66
N SER A 3 10.29 -57.71 -2.46
CA SER A 3 10.46 -58.82 -3.40
C SER A 3 11.63 -59.69 -2.99
N ILE A 4 11.42 -61.00 -3.00
CA ILE A 4 12.43 -62.03 -2.71
C ILE A 4 12.60 -62.88 -3.96
N ILE A 5 13.82 -63.05 -4.44
CA ILE A 5 14.14 -63.90 -5.55
C ILE A 5 14.60 -65.29 -5.01
N LYS A 6 13.84 -66.34 -5.31
CA LYS A 6 14.24 -67.73 -5.02
C LYS A 6 14.38 -68.49 -6.34
N GLY A 7 15.61 -68.78 -6.72
CA GLY A 7 15.91 -69.36 -8.00
C GLY A 7 15.58 -68.42 -9.15
N LYS A 8 14.75 -68.88 -10.12
CA LYS A 8 14.30 -68.02 -11.27
C LYS A 8 12.95 -67.36 -11.07
N LYS A 9 12.37 -67.43 -9.85
CA LYS A 9 11.04 -66.86 -9.54
C LYS A 9 11.15 -65.73 -8.54
N GLN A 10 10.40 -64.69 -8.80
CA GLN A 10 10.27 -63.52 -7.92
C GLN A 10 8.98 -63.64 -7.09
N TYR A 11 9.09 -63.54 -5.80
CA TYR A 11 7.97 -63.58 -4.86
C TYR A 11 7.80 -62.16 -4.26
N PHE A 12 6.57 -61.78 -4.09
CA PHE A 12 6.23 -60.51 -3.48
C PHE A 12 5.60 -60.79 -2.12
N GLU A 13 6.12 -60.10 -1.10
CA GLU A 13 5.59 -60.18 0.26
C GLU A 13 4.94 -58.85 0.62
N GLY A 14 3.72 -58.93 1.15
CA GLY A 14 3.00 -57.77 1.66
C GLY A 14 3.69 -57.21 2.92
N ALA A 15 3.99 -55.94 2.95
CA ALA A 15 4.47 -55.28 4.16
C ALA A 15 3.32 -55.11 5.16
N SER A 16 3.63 -55.13 6.47
CA SER A 16 2.65 -54.81 7.52
C SER A 16 1.99 -53.48 7.23
N PRO A 17 0.66 -53.33 7.43
CA PRO A 17 -0.05 -52.02 7.35
C PRO A 17 0.58 -50.92 8.21
N ASP A 18 1.21 -51.31 9.35
CA ASP A 18 1.88 -50.34 10.24
C ASP A 18 3.03 -49.59 9.55
N ARG A 19 3.64 -50.14 8.52
CA ARG A 19 4.65 -49.45 7.70
C ARG A 19 4.12 -48.18 7.01
N LEU A 20 2.81 -48.08 6.83
CA LEU A 20 2.21 -46.83 6.33
C LEU A 20 2.37 -45.69 7.31
N MET A 21 2.29 -46.00 8.60
CA MET A 21 2.53 -45.00 9.64
C MET A 21 3.99 -44.53 9.70
N ASP A 22 4.93 -45.47 9.49
CA ASP A 22 6.35 -45.10 9.42
C ASP A 22 6.65 -44.17 8.24
N VAL A 23 6.06 -44.45 7.07
CA VAL A 23 6.19 -43.56 5.88
C VAL A 23 5.60 -42.20 6.13
N LEU A 24 4.48 -42.10 6.87
CA LEU A 24 3.88 -40.83 7.21
C LEU A 24 4.77 -40.04 8.18
N LYS A 25 5.35 -40.68 9.19
CA LYS A 25 6.30 -40.05 10.13
C LYS A 25 7.53 -39.52 9.41
N GLU A 26 8.14 -40.30 8.52
CA GLU A 26 9.28 -39.84 7.73
C GLU A 26 8.95 -38.58 6.89
N ARG A 27 7.74 -38.53 6.33
CA ARG A 27 7.28 -37.34 5.58
C ARG A 27 7.03 -36.15 6.48
N GLU A 28 6.45 -36.38 7.66
CA GLU A 28 6.25 -35.35 8.68
C GLU A 28 7.57 -34.75 9.11
N GLU A 29 8.57 -35.56 9.45
CA GLU A 29 9.92 -35.10 9.83
C GLU A 29 10.58 -34.25 8.73
N LYS A 30 10.47 -34.71 7.46
CA LYS A 30 10.95 -33.95 6.31
C LYS A 30 10.24 -32.58 6.19
N LEU A 31 8.91 -32.54 6.34
CA LEU A 31 8.17 -31.29 6.34
C LEU A 31 8.60 -30.38 7.49
N GLN A 32 8.71 -30.91 8.71
CA GLN A 32 9.15 -30.14 9.86
C GLN A 32 10.56 -29.53 9.66
N SER A 33 11.45 -30.24 8.97
CA SER A 33 12.82 -29.75 8.71
C SER A 33 12.85 -28.57 7.70
N ILE A 34 11.91 -28.48 6.77
CA ILE A 34 11.89 -27.41 5.75
C ILE A 34 11.03 -26.20 6.14
N ILE A 35 10.06 -26.36 7.05
CA ILE A 35 9.18 -25.26 7.52
C ILE A 35 9.96 -24.04 8.01
N PRO A 36 11.05 -24.16 8.82
CA PRO A 36 11.83 -23.01 9.27
C PRO A 36 12.38 -22.18 8.11
N SER A 37 13.00 -22.85 7.11
CA SER A 37 13.56 -22.17 5.94
C SER A 37 12.50 -21.50 5.06
N LEU A 38 11.31 -22.11 4.94
CA LEU A 38 10.17 -21.49 4.25
C LEU A 38 9.65 -20.28 5.00
N ASN A 39 9.60 -20.33 6.33
CA ASN A 39 9.20 -19.17 7.15
C ASN A 39 10.22 -18.02 7.06
N GLU A 40 11.52 -18.30 7.00
CA GLU A 40 12.54 -17.28 6.75
C GLU A 40 12.38 -16.64 5.37
N LYS A 41 12.17 -17.44 4.34
CA LYS A 41 11.88 -16.93 2.98
C LYS A 41 10.61 -16.10 2.95
N LEU A 42 9.57 -16.48 3.67
CA LEU A 42 8.32 -15.74 3.78
C LEU A 42 8.54 -14.40 4.51
N LYS A 43 9.33 -14.38 5.59
CA LYS A 43 9.72 -13.13 6.28
C LYS A 43 10.52 -12.21 5.36
N ALA A 44 11.54 -12.73 4.69
CA ALA A 44 12.35 -11.97 3.73
C ALA A 44 11.53 -11.44 2.54
N SER A 45 10.47 -12.15 2.13
CA SER A 45 9.55 -11.65 1.09
C SER A 45 8.62 -10.55 1.57
N LYS A 46 8.30 -10.49 2.88
CA LYS A 46 7.52 -9.40 3.48
C LYS A 46 8.31 -8.09 3.62
N GLU A 47 9.63 -8.15 3.62
CA GLU A 47 10.51 -6.97 3.56
C GLU A 47 10.71 -6.45 2.12
N LYS A 48 10.21 -7.18 1.11
CA LYS A 48 10.28 -6.73 -0.27
C LYS A 48 9.34 -5.55 -0.48
N GLN A 49 9.88 -4.52 -1.11
CA GLN A 49 9.13 -3.40 -1.64
C GLN A 49 7.90 -3.90 -2.42
N GLU A 50 6.71 -3.54 -1.95
CA GLU A 50 5.46 -3.86 -2.63
C GLU A 50 5.02 -2.66 -3.45
N VAL A 51 4.82 -2.85 -4.74
CA VAL A 51 4.26 -1.84 -5.64
C VAL A 51 2.94 -2.36 -6.19
N THR A 52 1.88 -1.61 -5.93
CA THR A 52 0.53 -1.91 -6.45
C THR A 52 0.03 -0.75 -7.28
N VAL A 53 -0.52 -1.04 -8.45
CA VAL A 53 -1.08 -0.03 -9.35
C VAL A 53 -2.60 -0.16 -9.39
N TYR A 54 -3.29 0.93 -9.10
CA TYR A 54 -4.74 1.05 -9.14
C TYR A 54 -5.16 1.90 -10.35
N TYR A 55 -6.02 1.37 -11.19
CA TYR A 55 -6.49 2.03 -12.41
C TYR A 55 -7.90 2.59 -12.26
N GLY A 56 -8.12 3.77 -12.81
CA GLY A 56 -9.41 4.43 -12.88
C GLY A 56 -9.95 4.91 -11.53
N VAL A 57 -11.08 5.60 -11.58
CA VAL A 57 -11.73 6.24 -10.42
C VAL A 57 -12.02 5.22 -9.29
N LYS A 58 -12.49 4.02 -9.63
CA LYS A 58 -12.77 2.97 -8.63
C LYS A 58 -11.49 2.47 -7.95
N GLY A 59 -10.42 2.29 -8.73
CA GLY A 59 -9.12 1.88 -8.21
C GLY A 59 -8.51 2.94 -7.28
N ILE A 60 -8.52 4.20 -7.69
CA ILE A 60 -8.06 5.32 -6.87
C ILE A 60 -8.87 5.42 -5.59
N ARG A 61 -10.18 5.26 -5.65
CA ARG A 61 -11.04 5.22 -4.46
C ARG A 61 -10.58 4.15 -3.47
N SER A 62 -10.28 2.95 -3.94
CA SER A 62 -9.77 1.87 -3.09
C SER A 62 -8.43 2.23 -2.44
N ALA A 63 -7.52 2.88 -3.17
CA ALA A 63 -6.25 3.35 -2.60
C ALA A 63 -6.46 4.44 -1.54
N MET A 64 -7.39 5.37 -1.76
CA MET A 64 -7.72 6.43 -0.81
C MET A 64 -8.44 5.92 0.44
N ASP A 65 -9.36 4.94 0.31
CA ASP A 65 -10.02 4.32 1.45
C ASP A 65 -9.01 3.59 2.36
N LYS A 66 -7.95 2.97 1.80
CA LYS A 66 -6.86 2.35 2.57
C LYS A 66 -6.11 3.37 3.45
N ILE A 67 -5.89 4.61 2.99
CA ILE A 67 -5.29 5.67 3.82
C ILE A 67 -6.12 5.86 5.10
N LEU A 68 -7.45 5.95 4.96
CA LEU A 68 -8.35 6.13 6.10
C LEU A 68 -8.33 4.93 7.05
N GLU A 69 -8.30 3.71 6.51
CA GLU A 69 -8.27 2.47 7.29
C GLU A 69 -6.96 2.33 8.06
N GLU A 70 -5.82 2.53 7.39
CA GLU A 70 -4.49 2.36 7.99
C GLU A 70 -4.13 3.48 8.98
N LEU A 71 -4.72 4.68 8.84
CA LEU A 71 -4.49 5.84 9.71
C LEU A 71 -5.53 6.01 10.84
N ASN A 72 -6.59 5.22 10.83
CA ASN A 72 -7.60 5.25 11.89
C ASN A 72 -7.11 4.50 13.15
N PRO A 73 -7.25 5.07 14.37
CA PRO A 73 -7.55 6.47 14.65
C PRO A 73 -6.27 7.35 14.74
N ASN A 74 -6.48 8.67 14.61
CA ASN A 74 -5.49 9.72 14.96
C ASN A 74 -4.14 9.67 14.21
N GLY A 75 -4.06 8.97 13.08
CA GLY A 75 -2.87 8.97 12.23
C GLY A 75 -2.64 10.30 11.50
N GLU A 76 -1.55 10.38 10.76
CA GLU A 76 -1.21 11.56 9.95
C GLU A 76 -0.71 11.17 8.56
N TYR A 77 -0.93 12.05 7.59
CA TYR A 77 -0.33 11.95 6.27
C TYR A 77 0.13 13.31 5.74
N PHE A 78 1.04 13.26 4.81
CA PHE A 78 1.66 14.38 4.12
C PHE A 78 1.36 14.28 2.64
N ASP A 79 0.93 15.38 2.02
CA ASP A 79 0.52 15.40 0.62
C ASP A 79 1.02 16.67 -0.07
N PHE A 80 1.61 16.55 -1.23
CA PHE A 80 2.10 17.68 -1.99
C PHE A 80 1.85 17.49 -3.50
N GLY A 81 1.91 18.59 -4.23
CA GLY A 81 1.57 18.62 -5.64
C GLY A 81 0.07 18.67 -5.90
N VAL A 82 -0.72 19.07 -4.90
CA VAL A 82 -2.18 18.97 -4.94
C VAL A 82 -2.78 20.11 -5.76
N SER A 83 -3.32 19.77 -6.92
CA SER A 83 -3.94 20.69 -7.88
C SER A 83 -5.45 20.88 -7.70
N GLY A 84 -6.09 20.08 -6.82
CA GLY A 84 -7.54 20.05 -6.65
C GLY A 84 -8.28 19.05 -7.52
N LEU A 85 -7.57 18.34 -8.41
CA LEU A 85 -8.15 17.33 -9.31
C LEU A 85 -8.84 16.18 -8.55
N PHE A 86 -8.41 15.87 -7.32
CA PHE A 86 -9.09 14.88 -6.50
C PHE A 86 -10.58 15.23 -6.33
N ARG A 87 -10.89 16.47 -5.93
CA ARG A 87 -12.29 16.89 -5.79
C ARG A 87 -13.02 16.94 -7.13
N GLU A 88 -12.35 17.43 -8.16
CA GLU A 88 -12.95 17.57 -9.50
C GLU A 88 -13.34 16.21 -10.08
N ILE A 89 -12.44 15.23 -10.02
CA ILE A 89 -12.62 13.91 -10.64
C ILE A 89 -13.49 12.98 -9.77
N MET A 90 -13.33 13.05 -8.46
CA MET A 90 -14.00 12.13 -7.52
C MET A 90 -15.34 12.67 -7.00
N GLY A 91 -15.63 13.96 -7.20
CA GLY A 91 -16.90 14.58 -6.86
C GLY A 91 -17.36 14.35 -5.41
N PRO A 92 -18.59 13.84 -5.18
CA PRO A 92 -19.15 13.65 -3.84
C PRO A 92 -18.32 12.71 -2.95
N TYR A 93 -17.49 11.83 -3.54
CA TYR A 93 -16.60 10.97 -2.77
C TYR A 93 -15.57 11.78 -1.98
N TRP A 94 -15.05 12.88 -2.55
CA TRP A 94 -14.13 13.77 -1.84
C TRP A 94 -14.75 14.33 -0.55
N ASP A 95 -16.00 14.78 -0.61
CA ASP A 95 -16.72 15.32 0.56
C ASP A 95 -16.92 14.22 1.64
N LEU A 96 -17.29 13.00 1.22
CA LEU A 96 -17.41 11.85 2.11
C LEU A 96 -16.08 11.50 2.75
N TRP A 97 -15.00 11.53 1.98
CA TRP A 97 -13.65 11.23 2.44
C TRP A 97 -13.19 12.25 3.49
N GLN A 98 -13.44 13.57 3.29
CA GLN A 98 -13.15 14.60 4.29
C GLN A 98 -13.94 14.39 5.60
N LYS A 99 -15.21 14.02 5.50
CA LYS A 99 -16.03 13.67 6.69
C LYS A 99 -15.47 12.49 7.46
N LYS A 100 -15.09 11.40 6.77
CA LYS A 100 -14.48 10.22 7.39
C LYS A 100 -13.14 10.58 8.04
N LYS A 101 -12.27 11.33 7.34
CA LYS A 101 -10.99 11.83 7.85
C LYS A 101 -11.17 12.59 9.16
N LYS A 102 -12.12 13.51 9.21
CA LYS A 102 -12.48 14.27 10.41
C LYS A 102 -12.97 13.35 11.53
N LYS A 103 -13.89 12.42 11.22
CA LYS A 103 -14.43 11.45 12.18
C LYS A 103 -13.34 10.58 12.82
N TYR A 104 -12.34 10.19 12.05
CA TYR A 104 -11.23 9.34 12.50
C TYR A 104 -10.08 10.12 13.16
N GLY A 105 -10.19 11.45 13.26
CA GLY A 105 -9.16 12.30 13.85
C GLY A 105 -7.85 12.34 13.06
N ILE A 106 -7.89 11.98 11.78
CA ILE A 106 -6.69 11.90 10.94
C ILE A 106 -6.19 13.31 10.61
N LYS A 107 -4.93 13.58 10.96
CA LYS A 107 -4.26 14.84 10.64
C LYS A 107 -3.72 14.82 9.22
N SER A 108 -3.85 15.92 8.51
CA SER A 108 -3.30 16.05 7.17
C SER A 108 -2.57 17.37 7.00
N TYR A 109 -1.42 17.29 6.35
CA TYR A 109 -0.57 18.42 6.00
C TYR A 109 -0.47 18.43 4.48
N VAL A 110 -1.05 19.42 3.82
CA VAL A 110 -1.18 19.45 2.36
C VAL A 110 -0.61 20.73 1.77
N ILE A 111 0.19 20.56 0.72
CA ILE A 111 0.72 21.67 -0.07
C ILE A 111 -0.06 21.73 -1.38
N PHE A 112 -0.93 22.73 -1.48
CA PHE A 112 -1.70 23.05 -2.68
C PHE A 112 -0.92 23.94 -3.63
N THR A 113 -1.34 23.99 -4.88
CA THR A 113 -0.92 25.02 -5.80
C THR A 113 -1.63 26.34 -5.46
N GLU A 114 -0.93 27.47 -5.54
CA GLU A 114 -1.49 28.80 -5.19
C GLU A 114 -2.70 29.17 -6.07
N GLU A 115 -2.72 28.70 -7.32
CA GLU A 115 -3.85 28.90 -8.24
C GLU A 115 -5.19 28.39 -7.70
N LEU A 116 -5.16 27.45 -6.77
CA LEU A 116 -6.39 26.87 -6.22
C LEU A 116 -7.18 27.87 -5.39
N LYS A 117 -6.51 28.91 -4.85
CA LYS A 117 -7.17 30.00 -4.12
C LYS A 117 -8.20 30.72 -4.99
N ASP A 118 -7.88 30.90 -6.27
CA ASP A 118 -8.75 31.57 -7.23
C ASP A 118 -9.69 30.59 -7.94
N LYS A 119 -9.16 29.44 -8.34
CA LYS A 119 -9.92 28.45 -9.14
C LYS A 119 -10.98 27.71 -8.34
N ASN A 120 -10.72 27.40 -7.08
CA ASN A 120 -11.64 26.60 -6.26
C ASN A 120 -11.59 26.96 -4.76
N PRO A 121 -11.97 28.20 -4.38
CA PRO A 121 -11.95 28.64 -2.99
C PRO A 121 -12.87 27.80 -2.08
N LYS A 122 -13.93 27.21 -2.66
CA LYS A 122 -14.84 26.31 -1.93
C LYS A 122 -14.13 25.04 -1.46
N LEU A 123 -13.23 24.45 -2.27
CA LEU A 123 -12.43 23.31 -1.87
C LEU A 123 -11.63 23.62 -0.62
N LEU A 124 -10.95 24.78 -0.59
CA LEU A 124 -10.11 25.17 0.54
C LEU A 124 -10.94 25.41 1.82
N LYS A 125 -12.14 25.96 1.68
CA LYS A 125 -13.07 26.16 2.80
C LYS A 125 -13.56 24.83 3.39
N ASP A 126 -13.83 23.85 2.54
CA ASP A 126 -14.36 22.54 2.92
C ASP A 126 -13.26 21.56 3.34
N TYR A 127 -11.99 21.89 3.10
CA TYR A 127 -10.85 21.05 3.43
C TYR A 127 -10.63 20.94 4.94
N PHE A 128 -10.52 19.72 5.45
CA PHE A 128 -10.17 19.46 6.84
C PHE A 128 -8.69 19.08 6.95
N GLY A 129 -7.86 19.94 7.52
CA GLY A 129 -6.42 19.72 7.70
C GLY A 129 -5.63 21.03 7.67
N GLN A 130 -4.31 20.93 7.71
CA GLN A 130 -3.41 22.06 7.55
C GLN A 130 -3.02 22.22 6.08
N ALA A 131 -3.12 23.43 5.57
CA ALA A 131 -2.83 23.76 4.19
C ALA A 131 -1.73 24.81 4.09
N ARG A 132 -0.83 24.62 3.12
CA ARG A 132 0.10 25.63 2.62
C ARG A 132 0.07 25.65 1.10
N PHE A 133 0.73 26.65 0.50
CA PHE A 133 0.64 26.91 -0.93
C PHE A 133 2.02 27.07 -1.55
N HIS A 134 2.23 26.40 -2.68
CA HIS A 134 3.38 26.63 -3.56
C HIS A 134 3.01 27.61 -4.66
N PRO A 135 3.97 28.49 -5.08
CA PRO A 135 3.80 29.34 -6.25
C PRO A 135 3.47 28.52 -7.51
N LYS A 136 2.75 29.12 -8.44
CA LYS A 136 2.35 28.50 -9.73
C LYS A 136 3.51 27.85 -10.49
N ALA A 137 4.70 28.46 -10.44
CA ALA A 137 5.89 27.93 -11.11
C ALA A 137 6.29 26.51 -10.65
N TYR A 138 5.82 26.06 -9.48
CA TYR A 138 6.07 24.75 -8.90
C TYR A 138 4.80 23.89 -8.82
N SER A 139 3.77 24.23 -9.59
CA SER A 139 2.54 23.44 -9.63
C SER A 139 2.82 22.06 -10.20
N SER A 140 2.22 21.06 -9.60
CA SER A 140 2.26 19.65 -10.03
C SER A 140 0.85 19.21 -10.39
N ILE A 141 0.77 18.23 -11.29
CA ILE A 141 -0.47 17.54 -11.65
C ILE A 141 -0.52 16.13 -11.05
N THR A 142 0.48 15.79 -10.23
CA THR A 142 0.60 14.50 -9.56
C THR A 142 0.56 14.73 -8.07
N ASP A 143 -0.44 14.18 -7.38
CA ASP A 143 -0.49 14.20 -5.94
C ASP A 143 0.47 13.15 -5.39
N THR A 144 1.27 13.53 -4.39
CA THR A 144 2.22 12.63 -3.73
C THR A 144 1.90 12.56 -2.25
N ILE A 145 1.32 11.44 -1.84
CA ILE A 145 0.87 11.20 -0.47
C ILE A 145 1.85 10.25 0.23
N SER A 146 2.29 10.60 1.44
CA SER A 146 3.20 9.76 2.23
C SER A 146 2.64 9.56 3.64
N TYR A 147 2.61 8.29 4.12
CA TYR A 147 2.14 7.90 5.45
C TYR A 147 2.64 6.49 5.82
N LYS A 148 2.92 6.23 7.09
CA LYS A 148 3.20 4.88 7.67
C LYS A 148 3.97 3.92 6.75
N GLY A 149 5.11 4.34 6.21
CA GLY A 149 5.92 3.49 5.31
C GLY A 149 5.33 3.31 3.91
N THR A 150 4.31 4.08 3.54
CA THR A 150 3.64 4.01 2.24
C THR A 150 3.74 5.35 1.52
N VAL A 151 3.99 5.30 0.21
CA VAL A 151 3.88 6.43 -0.72
C VAL A 151 2.81 6.11 -1.77
N ILE A 152 1.95 7.07 -2.05
CA ILE A 152 0.98 6.98 -3.15
C ILE A 152 1.23 8.14 -4.12
N LEU A 153 1.49 7.80 -5.37
CA LEU A 153 1.56 8.75 -6.47
C LEU A 153 0.26 8.67 -7.27
N VAL A 154 -0.49 9.78 -7.35
CA VAL A 154 -1.74 9.81 -8.11
C VAL A 154 -1.56 10.65 -9.35
N VAL A 155 -1.62 10.01 -10.52
CA VAL A 155 -1.54 10.65 -11.83
C VAL A 155 -2.96 10.85 -12.37
N TRP A 156 -3.54 11.99 -12.07
CA TRP A 156 -4.92 12.33 -12.42
C TRP A 156 -5.17 12.48 -13.92
N THR A 157 -4.15 12.92 -14.66
CA THR A 157 -4.23 13.21 -16.10
C THR A 157 -4.06 11.98 -16.98
N ALA A 158 -3.66 10.83 -16.43
CA ALA A 158 -3.63 9.57 -17.15
C ALA A 158 -5.05 9.14 -17.57
N LYS A 159 -5.15 8.37 -18.64
CA LYS A 159 -6.43 7.86 -19.17
C LYS A 159 -6.37 6.32 -19.25
N PRO A 160 -6.98 5.62 -18.29
CA PRO A 160 -7.66 6.11 -17.08
C PRO A 160 -6.67 6.67 -16.05
N PRO A 161 -7.12 7.49 -15.07
CA PRO A 161 -6.25 7.98 -14.00
C PRO A 161 -5.69 6.82 -13.17
N VAL A 162 -4.50 7.01 -12.58
CA VAL A 162 -3.73 5.92 -11.96
C VAL A 162 -3.25 6.34 -10.57
N ALA A 163 -3.32 5.42 -9.59
CA ALA A 163 -2.62 5.54 -8.32
C ALA A 163 -1.58 4.42 -8.18
N ILE A 164 -0.33 4.78 -7.93
CA ILE A 164 0.80 3.88 -7.70
C ILE A 164 1.09 3.89 -6.20
N VAL A 165 0.86 2.77 -5.54
CA VAL A 165 1.10 2.58 -4.10
C VAL A 165 2.41 1.84 -3.90
N ILE A 166 3.35 2.43 -3.18
CA ILE A 166 4.67 1.88 -2.88
C ILE A 166 4.77 1.70 -1.37
N LYS A 167 4.91 0.46 -0.90
CA LYS A 167 5.15 0.14 0.51
C LYS A 167 6.63 -0.12 0.72
N ASN A 168 7.32 0.84 1.31
CA ASN A 168 8.72 0.78 1.67
C ASN A 168 9.03 1.92 2.66
N ASN A 169 9.56 1.59 3.83
CA ASN A 169 9.80 2.56 4.90
C ASN A 169 10.82 3.64 4.51
N ASP A 170 11.93 3.26 3.88
CA ASP A 170 13.00 4.20 3.50
C ASP A 170 12.51 5.17 2.42
N ASN A 171 11.73 4.64 1.46
CA ASN A 171 11.10 5.45 0.43
C ASN A 171 10.11 6.46 1.03
N ALA A 172 9.23 6.01 1.92
CA ALA A 172 8.26 6.88 2.57
C ALA A 172 8.92 7.96 3.45
N GLU A 173 9.99 7.64 4.16
CA GLU A 173 10.73 8.63 4.96
C GLU A 173 11.45 9.64 4.04
N SER A 174 11.98 9.21 2.89
CA SER A 174 12.56 10.10 1.90
C SER A 174 11.54 11.12 1.38
N TYR A 175 10.34 10.69 1.01
CA TYR A 175 9.26 11.58 0.59
C TYR A 175 8.76 12.50 1.72
N LYS A 176 8.69 11.98 2.95
CA LYS A 176 8.35 12.80 4.12
C LYS A 176 9.39 13.89 4.37
N ASN A 177 10.67 13.62 4.18
CA ASN A 177 11.74 14.63 4.31
C ASN A 177 11.68 15.67 3.19
N GLN A 178 11.39 15.27 1.95
CA GLN A 178 11.11 16.21 0.85
C GLN A 178 9.92 17.10 1.18
N PHE A 179 8.82 16.51 1.67
CA PHE A 179 7.64 17.27 2.12
C PHE A 179 8.01 18.31 3.18
N LYS A 180 8.76 17.92 4.22
CA LYS A 180 9.19 18.86 5.30
C LYS A 180 9.95 20.07 4.77
N LEU A 181 10.84 19.84 3.78
CA LEU A 181 11.57 20.93 3.12
C LEU A 181 10.61 21.86 2.37
N MET A 182 9.75 21.27 1.53
CA MET A 182 8.75 22.04 0.77
C MET A 182 7.77 22.78 1.70
N TRP A 183 7.36 22.14 2.81
CA TRP A 183 6.47 22.76 3.79
C TRP A 183 7.05 24.02 4.41
N LYS A 184 8.36 24.05 4.67
CA LYS A 184 9.04 25.26 5.20
C LYS A 184 9.03 26.41 4.20
N LEU A 185 9.12 26.11 2.91
CA LEU A 185 9.16 27.10 1.83
C LEU A 185 7.76 27.54 1.37
N ALA A 186 6.74 26.73 1.62
CA ALA A 186 5.36 26.99 1.23
C ALA A 186 4.73 28.09 2.10
N LYS A 187 3.95 28.99 1.46
CA LYS A 187 3.24 30.10 2.12
C LYS A 187 1.95 29.58 2.79
N LYS A 188 1.50 30.27 3.84
CA LYS A 188 0.18 30.03 4.47
C LYS A 188 -0.95 30.60 3.62
#